data_b549162e533b7e15d8c3318b5387f2d0
#
_entry.id   b549162e533b7e15d8c3318b5387f2d0
#
_cell.length_a   1.000
_cell.length_b   1.000
_cell.length_c   1.000
_cell.angle_alpha   90.00
_cell.angle_beta   90.00
_cell.angle_gamma   90.00
#
_symmetry.space_group_name_H-M   'P 1'
#
loop_
_entity.id
_entity.type
_entity.pdbx_description
1 polymer ?
#
loop_
_entity_poly.entity_id
_entity_poly.type
_entity_poly.pdbx_seq_one_letter_code
_entity_poly.pdbx_strand_id
1 'polypeptide(L)'
;MVWEKSKEANINYLSKIVNIQQFEPHPNADKMKIAHVDGYNVCMGLDEQPGLYVYFPVNSTINPNILSYCNLYRDCEKNKDATKKGFFEDNGRVTAIKLRGTPSEGFLLPYEALTSFIQDSLNVVVPEEDVTNIEFDTFTYNNKSFWISKKYIIPVKSYPVSNQSGRKRSVKRFNRVLDTQFRFHYNTTLIKKEPWAIQPNDLISLTSKIHGASSIFAYVLCRKPLTILDRISNILTGKKWSENKLIYDYLYASRSVIKNANYNPNPNPGYYGIDIWGEANKVIKPFLTKGMTIYAEIVGYTPDGKYIQKNYDYGCVPPENNEYVSEKNFKVRVYRITYTNIDGITHEFSAREVQQWCKNNGLIPVTELYYGFAKDLYPDIPINEDWATKFWERLANDKNFYMECNSPECNNKVPHEGIVIKKEDMHARAWKLKTYAFLNKEQLELDAGELNIEDNA
;
A
#
# COMPACT_ATOMS: atom_id res chain seq x y z
N MET A 1 -4.80 -18.42 -24.05
CA MET A 1 -4.17 -18.46 -22.72
C MET A 1 -3.66 -17.09 -22.41
N VAL A 2 -3.91 -16.55 -21.19
CA VAL A 2 -3.47 -15.18 -20.88
C VAL A 2 -3.03 -15.10 -19.42
N TRP A 3 -1.86 -14.50 -19.22
CA TRP A 3 -1.42 -14.01 -17.91
C TRP A 3 -2.12 -12.68 -17.66
N GLU A 4 -2.87 -12.55 -16.57
CA GLU A 4 -3.73 -11.39 -16.34
C GLU A 4 -3.55 -10.79 -14.95
N LYS A 5 -3.90 -9.52 -14.85
CA LYS A 5 -4.08 -8.82 -13.57
C LYS A 5 -5.57 -8.86 -13.21
N SER A 6 -5.89 -9.45 -12.07
CA SER A 6 -7.28 -9.44 -11.59
C SER A 6 -7.75 -8.00 -11.32
N LYS A 7 -9.05 -7.78 -11.28
CA LYS A 7 -9.64 -6.45 -10.99
C LYS A 7 -9.26 -5.91 -9.60
N GLU A 8 -8.97 -6.80 -8.68
CA GLU A 8 -8.61 -6.48 -7.30
C GLU A 8 -7.09 -6.53 -7.06
N ALA A 9 -6.31 -6.70 -8.13
CA ALA A 9 -4.87 -6.84 -8.06
C ALA A 9 -4.21 -5.61 -7.43
N ASN A 10 -3.35 -5.84 -6.44
CA ASN A 10 -2.51 -4.79 -5.90
C ASN A 10 -1.16 -4.80 -6.60
N ILE A 11 -0.82 -3.71 -7.29
CA ILE A 11 0.37 -3.56 -8.13
C ILE A 11 1.69 -3.94 -7.42
N ASN A 12 1.77 -3.76 -6.10
CA ASN A 12 2.99 -4.07 -5.34
C ASN A 12 3.16 -5.57 -5.04
N TYR A 13 2.15 -6.40 -5.32
CA TYR A 13 2.14 -7.84 -5.00
C TYR A 13 1.88 -8.72 -6.23
N LEU A 14 1.95 -8.14 -7.42
CA LEU A 14 1.90 -8.90 -8.67
C LEU A 14 3.16 -9.73 -8.83
N SER A 15 2.99 -10.98 -9.26
CA SER A 15 4.08 -11.79 -9.76
C SER A 15 4.58 -11.25 -11.09
N LYS A 16 5.85 -11.46 -11.42
CA LYS A 16 6.47 -10.99 -12.66
C LYS A 16 7.30 -12.11 -13.28
N ILE A 17 7.15 -12.33 -14.58
CA ILE A 17 8.04 -13.23 -15.31
C ILE A 17 9.30 -12.45 -15.67
N VAL A 18 10.45 -12.98 -15.27
CA VAL A 18 11.77 -12.33 -15.45
C VAL A 18 12.76 -13.28 -16.09
N ASN A 19 13.63 -12.75 -16.93
CA ASN A 19 14.74 -13.50 -17.50
C ASN A 19 16.02 -13.18 -16.72
N ILE A 20 16.50 -14.13 -15.93
CA ILE A 20 17.75 -14.01 -15.17
C ILE A 20 18.89 -14.48 -16.08
N GLN A 21 19.68 -13.55 -16.57
CA GLN A 21 20.79 -13.84 -17.48
C GLN A 21 22.04 -14.30 -16.75
N GLN A 22 22.25 -13.79 -15.52
CA GLN A 22 23.42 -14.12 -14.71
C GLN A 22 23.09 -14.00 -13.23
N PHE A 23 23.86 -14.71 -12.42
CA PHE A 23 23.82 -14.62 -10.96
C PHE A 23 25.12 -14.03 -10.46
N GLU A 24 25.05 -13.27 -9.39
CA GLU A 24 26.23 -12.83 -8.65
C GLU A 24 26.56 -13.78 -7.50
N PRO A 25 27.86 -14.02 -7.21
CA PRO A 25 28.26 -14.77 -6.02
C PRO A 25 27.73 -14.09 -4.75
N HIS A 26 27.24 -14.88 -3.81
CA HIS A 26 26.85 -14.33 -2.52
C HIS A 26 28.09 -13.91 -1.73
N PRO A 27 28.20 -12.66 -1.19
CA PRO A 27 29.43 -12.14 -0.60
C PRO A 27 29.90 -12.91 0.65
N ASN A 28 29.00 -13.57 1.36
CA ASN A 28 29.26 -14.23 2.64
C ASN A 28 28.81 -15.69 2.69
N ALA A 29 28.59 -16.34 1.54
CA ALA A 29 28.15 -17.73 1.51
C ALA A 29 28.57 -18.46 0.24
N ASP A 30 29.30 -19.57 0.40
CA ASP A 30 29.83 -20.37 -0.71
C ASP A 30 28.79 -21.25 -1.43
N LYS A 31 27.61 -21.43 -0.82
CA LYS A 31 26.53 -22.28 -1.35
C LYS A 31 25.31 -21.49 -1.84
N MET A 32 25.48 -20.20 -2.01
CA MET A 32 24.39 -19.32 -2.47
C MET A 32 24.89 -18.33 -3.52
N LYS A 33 23.96 -17.88 -4.34
CA LYS A 33 24.15 -16.82 -5.33
C LYS A 33 22.96 -15.87 -5.28
N ILE A 34 23.10 -14.71 -5.89
CA ILE A 34 22.11 -13.62 -5.88
C ILE A 34 21.61 -13.43 -7.31
N ALA A 35 20.29 -13.43 -7.47
CA ALA A 35 19.60 -12.93 -8.64
C ALA A 35 19.12 -11.49 -8.37
N HIS A 36 19.21 -10.63 -9.38
CA HIS A 36 18.67 -9.28 -9.36
C HIS A 36 17.38 -9.23 -10.16
N VAL A 37 16.32 -8.76 -9.52
CA VAL A 37 15.00 -8.56 -10.14
C VAL A 37 14.59 -7.11 -9.90
N ASP A 38 14.65 -6.28 -10.95
CA ASP A 38 14.50 -4.83 -10.82
C ASP A 38 15.45 -4.30 -9.71
N GLY A 39 14.94 -3.72 -8.62
CA GLY A 39 15.75 -3.28 -7.48
C GLY A 39 15.80 -4.27 -6.29
N TYR A 40 15.40 -5.53 -6.49
CA TYR A 40 15.39 -6.54 -5.45
C TYR A 40 16.50 -7.56 -5.60
N ASN A 41 17.07 -7.98 -4.48
CA ASN A 41 17.98 -9.12 -4.42
C ASN A 41 17.20 -10.37 -3.98
N VAL A 42 17.43 -11.50 -4.66
CA VAL A 42 16.88 -12.80 -4.28
C VAL A 42 18.02 -13.81 -4.18
N CYS A 43 18.25 -14.33 -2.98
CA CYS A 43 19.25 -15.37 -2.78
C CYS A 43 18.74 -16.73 -3.25
N MET A 44 19.56 -17.45 -3.98
CA MET A 44 19.23 -18.73 -4.60
C MET A 44 20.33 -19.78 -4.35
N GLY A 45 19.99 -21.06 -4.52
CA GLY A 45 20.94 -22.15 -4.47
C GLY A 45 21.90 -22.14 -5.68
N LEU A 46 23.06 -22.79 -5.55
CA LEU A 46 24.05 -22.84 -6.62
C LEU A 46 23.58 -23.63 -7.86
N ASP A 47 22.68 -24.59 -7.68
CA ASP A 47 22.23 -25.50 -8.73
C ASP A 47 21.31 -24.81 -9.76
N GLU A 48 20.75 -23.66 -9.40
CA GLU A 48 19.87 -22.90 -10.28
C GLU A 48 20.64 -22.38 -11.51
N GLN A 49 20.02 -22.37 -12.68
CA GLN A 49 20.64 -21.94 -13.93
C GLN A 49 19.99 -20.64 -14.45
N PRO A 50 20.72 -19.81 -15.22
CA PRO A 50 20.14 -18.69 -15.93
C PRO A 50 18.93 -19.13 -16.77
N GLY A 51 17.90 -18.29 -16.86
CA GLY A 51 16.68 -18.60 -17.60
C GLY A 51 15.47 -17.80 -17.14
N LEU A 52 14.30 -18.27 -17.52
CA LEU A 52 13.04 -17.65 -17.14
C LEU A 52 12.58 -18.10 -15.75
N TYR A 53 12.22 -17.14 -14.93
CA TYR A 53 11.70 -17.33 -13.59
C TYR A 53 10.43 -16.52 -13.36
N VAL A 54 9.62 -16.97 -12.44
CA VAL A 54 8.52 -16.18 -11.87
C VAL A 54 8.96 -15.60 -10.54
N TYR A 55 9.04 -14.29 -10.47
CA TYR A 55 9.32 -13.56 -9.25
C TYR A 55 8.02 -13.33 -8.46
N PHE A 56 8.02 -13.72 -7.21
CA PHE A 56 6.97 -13.47 -6.24
C PHE A 56 7.46 -12.45 -5.20
N PRO A 57 6.83 -11.28 -5.09
CA PRO A 57 7.28 -10.25 -4.15
C PRO A 57 6.98 -10.62 -2.69
N VAL A 58 7.72 -10.00 -1.78
CA VAL A 58 7.52 -10.13 -0.33
C VAL A 58 6.08 -9.76 0.05
N ASN A 59 5.52 -10.49 1.02
CA ASN A 59 4.14 -10.38 1.46
C ASN A 59 3.08 -10.72 0.38
N SER A 60 3.46 -11.42 -0.67
CA SER A 60 2.51 -12.18 -1.48
C SER A 60 2.30 -13.59 -0.92
N THR A 61 1.14 -14.18 -1.21
CA THR A 61 0.85 -15.60 -0.98
C THR A 61 0.81 -16.31 -2.31
N ILE A 62 1.53 -17.40 -2.43
CA ILE A 62 1.52 -18.28 -3.62
C ILE A 62 0.38 -19.29 -3.47
N ASN A 63 -0.25 -19.66 -4.59
CA ASN A 63 -1.32 -20.64 -4.58
C ASN A 63 -0.85 -21.98 -3.95
N PRO A 64 -1.59 -22.54 -2.97
CA PRO A 64 -1.21 -23.75 -2.28
C PRO A 64 -0.98 -24.96 -3.20
N ASN A 65 -1.72 -25.05 -4.30
CA ASN A 65 -1.55 -26.15 -5.26
C ASN A 65 -0.21 -26.05 -6.01
N ILE A 66 0.28 -24.84 -6.29
CA ILE A 66 1.59 -24.61 -6.89
C ILE A 66 2.68 -25.03 -5.90
N LEU A 67 2.56 -24.60 -4.64
CA LEU A 67 3.54 -24.94 -3.60
C LEU A 67 3.62 -26.46 -3.38
N SER A 68 2.46 -27.12 -3.32
CA SER A 68 2.37 -28.59 -3.19
C SER A 68 3.02 -29.28 -4.39
N TYR A 69 2.64 -28.89 -5.62
CA TYR A 69 3.15 -29.49 -6.86
C TYR A 69 4.68 -29.36 -6.98
N CYS A 70 5.21 -28.19 -6.62
CA CYS A 70 6.65 -27.91 -6.66
C CYS A 70 7.42 -28.40 -5.42
N ASN A 71 6.78 -29.08 -4.47
CA ASN A 71 7.38 -29.59 -3.23
C ASN A 71 8.03 -28.51 -2.37
N LEU A 72 7.38 -27.36 -2.25
CA LEU A 72 7.94 -26.16 -1.61
C LEU A 72 7.53 -26.02 -0.14
N TYR A 73 6.59 -26.81 0.37
CA TYR A 73 6.20 -26.75 1.77
C TYR A 73 7.27 -27.38 2.69
N ARG A 74 7.47 -26.74 3.85
CA ARG A 74 8.30 -27.30 4.93
C ARG A 74 7.68 -28.58 5.52
N ASP A 75 6.37 -28.61 5.59
CA ASP A 75 5.60 -29.80 5.91
C ASP A 75 5.53 -30.73 4.70
N CYS A 76 6.30 -31.81 4.74
CA CYS A 76 6.42 -32.75 3.64
C CYS A 76 5.09 -33.41 3.25
N GLU A 77 4.14 -33.57 4.19
CA GLU A 77 2.83 -34.18 3.90
C GLU A 77 1.96 -33.34 2.96
N LYS A 78 2.26 -32.05 2.85
CA LYS A 78 1.59 -31.12 1.93
C LYS A 78 2.18 -31.11 0.52
N ASN A 79 3.34 -31.68 0.33
CA ASN A 79 4.02 -31.75 -0.93
C ASN A 79 3.50 -32.89 -1.80
N LYS A 80 3.55 -32.73 -3.13
CA LYS A 80 3.21 -33.80 -4.09
C LYS A 80 4.08 -35.03 -3.87
N ASP A 81 5.34 -34.83 -3.52
CA ASP A 81 6.29 -35.84 -3.11
C ASP A 81 6.62 -35.65 -1.62
N ALA A 82 6.01 -36.47 -0.77
CA ALA A 82 6.16 -36.40 0.69
C ALA A 82 7.59 -36.70 1.20
N THR A 83 8.51 -37.14 0.31
CA THR A 83 9.92 -37.34 0.67
C THR A 83 10.72 -36.04 0.54
N LYS A 84 10.18 -35.02 -0.14
CA LYS A 84 10.83 -33.73 -0.36
C LYS A 84 10.37 -32.70 0.66
N LYS A 85 11.34 -31.94 1.15
CA LYS A 85 11.11 -30.85 2.10
C LYS A 85 11.46 -29.51 1.45
N GLY A 86 10.51 -28.59 1.44
CA GLY A 86 10.70 -27.20 1.05
C GLY A 86 10.96 -26.28 2.25
N PHE A 87 10.62 -25.01 2.09
CA PHE A 87 10.89 -23.95 3.08
C PHE A 87 9.69 -23.03 3.35
N PHE A 88 8.59 -23.16 2.59
CA PHE A 88 7.37 -22.40 2.85
C PHE A 88 6.59 -22.95 4.04
N GLU A 89 6.12 -22.03 4.88
CA GLU A 89 5.13 -22.33 5.91
C GLU A 89 3.74 -22.55 5.30
N ASP A 90 2.80 -23.05 6.09
CA ASP A 90 1.44 -23.40 5.67
C ASP A 90 0.66 -22.28 5.00
N ASN A 91 0.95 -21.05 5.37
CA ASN A 91 0.28 -19.86 4.82
C ASN A 91 0.74 -19.49 3.40
N GLY A 92 1.80 -20.13 2.89
CA GLY A 92 2.35 -19.89 1.56
C GLY A 92 2.87 -18.46 1.32
N ARG A 93 3.18 -17.73 2.41
CA ARG A 93 3.63 -16.33 2.33
C ARG A 93 5.10 -16.23 1.95
N VAL A 94 5.40 -15.37 1.00
CA VAL A 94 6.76 -14.95 0.67
C VAL A 94 7.25 -13.96 1.71
N THR A 95 8.34 -14.29 2.39
CA THR A 95 8.91 -13.48 3.46
C THR A 95 10.24 -12.85 3.03
N ALA A 96 10.52 -11.61 3.47
CA ALA A 96 11.86 -11.07 3.38
C ALA A 96 12.74 -11.73 4.45
N ILE A 97 13.87 -12.23 4.04
CA ILE A 97 14.84 -12.87 4.94
C ILE A 97 16.23 -12.27 4.73
N LYS A 98 17.04 -12.29 5.78
CA LYS A 98 18.43 -11.87 5.69
C LYS A 98 19.33 -13.11 5.79
N LEU A 99 19.94 -13.47 4.69
CA LEU A 99 20.81 -14.64 4.59
C LEU A 99 22.28 -14.18 4.67
N ARG A 100 23.01 -14.61 5.69
CA ARG A 100 24.42 -14.25 5.88
C ARG A 100 24.71 -12.75 5.75
N GLY A 101 23.76 -11.89 6.17
CA GLY A 101 23.90 -10.43 6.08
C GLY A 101 23.31 -9.79 4.83
N THR A 102 22.99 -10.56 3.79
CA THR A 102 22.39 -10.07 2.54
C THR A 102 20.86 -10.21 2.59
N PRO A 103 20.09 -9.13 2.37
CA PRO A 103 18.65 -9.21 2.23
C PRO A 103 18.25 -10.04 1.00
N SER A 104 17.27 -10.94 1.16
CA SER A 104 16.58 -11.63 0.08
C SER A 104 15.12 -11.22 0.14
N GLU A 105 14.68 -10.49 -0.90
CA GLU A 105 13.39 -9.80 -0.93
C GLU A 105 12.50 -10.38 -2.03
N GLY A 106 11.98 -11.57 -1.82
CA GLY A 106 11.12 -12.26 -2.77
C GLY A 106 11.49 -13.73 -2.94
N PHE A 107 10.80 -14.38 -3.85
CA PHE A 107 11.03 -15.77 -4.22
C PHE A 107 11.02 -15.91 -5.74
N LEU A 108 11.94 -16.69 -6.28
CA LEU A 108 12.04 -17.04 -7.70
C LEU A 108 11.69 -18.52 -7.88
N LEU A 109 10.68 -18.78 -8.69
CA LEU A 109 10.29 -20.12 -9.13
C LEU A 109 10.70 -20.27 -10.60
N PRO A 110 11.40 -21.34 -11.03
CA PRO A 110 11.62 -21.60 -12.43
C PRO A 110 10.30 -21.55 -13.21
N TYR A 111 10.27 -20.81 -14.33
CA TYR A 111 9.05 -20.64 -15.14
C TYR A 111 8.50 -21.98 -15.62
N GLU A 112 9.39 -22.90 -15.98
CA GLU A 112 9.04 -24.26 -16.38
C GLU A 112 8.27 -25.03 -15.28
N ALA A 113 8.62 -24.83 -14.01
CA ALA A 113 7.90 -25.46 -12.88
C ALA A 113 6.45 -24.97 -12.79
N LEU A 114 6.20 -23.66 -13.01
CA LEU A 114 4.86 -23.11 -13.07
C LEU A 114 4.08 -23.60 -14.30
N THR A 115 4.71 -23.60 -15.47
CA THR A 115 4.05 -24.07 -16.71
C THR A 115 3.74 -25.55 -16.66
N SER A 116 4.63 -26.40 -16.11
CA SER A 116 4.37 -27.82 -15.87
C SER A 116 3.18 -28.04 -14.94
N PHE A 117 3.08 -27.27 -13.85
CA PHE A 117 1.90 -27.29 -12.98
C PHE A 117 0.60 -26.97 -13.74
N ILE A 118 0.62 -25.94 -14.58
CA ILE A 118 -0.55 -25.51 -15.36
C ILE A 118 -0.92 -26.59 -16.40
N GLN A 119 0.07 -27.13 -17.10
CA GLN A 119 -0.11 -28.18 -18.09
C GLN A 119 -0.74 -29.43 -17.46
N ASP A 120 -0.18 -29.91 -16.36
CA ASP A 120 -0.68 -31.11 -15.64
C ASP A 120 -2.09 -30.86 -15.05
N SER A 121 -2.31 -29.66 -14.48
CA SER A 121 -3.60 -29.35 -13.79
C SER A 121 -4.76 -29.10 -14.74
N LEU A 122 -4.49 -28.56 -15.93
CA LEU A 122 -5.51 -28.16 -16.90
C LEU A 122 -5.54 -29.02 -18.15
N ASN A 123 -4.58 -29.94 -18.31
CA ASN A 123 -4.37 -30.75 -19.51
C ASN A 123 -4.24 -29.87 -20.77
N VAL A 124 -3.36 -28.88 -20.73
CA VAL A 124 -3.14 -27.88 -21.78
C VAL A 124 -1.66 -27.72 -22.09
N VAL A 125 -1.33 -27.22 -23.25
CA VAL A 125 0.04 -26.81 -23.60
C VAL A 125 0.15 -25.32 -23.43
N VAL A 126 1.10 -24.86 -22.61
CA VAL A 126 1.42 -23.42 -22.47
C VAL A 126 2.29 -23.04 -23.68
N PRO A 127 1.90 -22.08 -24.53
CA PRO A 127 2.68 -21.67 -25.67
C PRO A 127 4.05 -21.12 -25.27
N GLU A 128 5.06 -21.39 -26.11
CA GLU A 128 6.36 -20.72 -26.03
C GLU A 128 6.24 -19.35 -26.72
N GLU A 129 5.83 -18.35 -25.95
CA GLU A 129 5.80 -16.95 -26.39
C GLU A 129 6.80 -16.14 -25.55
N ASP A 130 7.20 -14.97 -26.03
CA ASP A 130 7.97 -14.05 -25.22
C ASP A 130 7.08 -13.48 -24.12
N VAL A 131 7.25 -14.02 -22.92
CA VAL A 131 6.48 -13.68 -21.73
C VAL A 131 7.26 -12.79 -20.74
N THR A 132 8.47 -12.38 -21.12
CA THR A 132 9.37 -11.61 -20.26
C THR A 132 8.73 -10.27 -19.86
N ASN A 133 8.86 -9.90 -18.58
CA ASN A 133 8.32 -8.69 -17.96
C ASN A 133 6.79 -8.64 -17.83
N ILE A 134 6.06 -9.72 -18.09
CA ILE A 134 4.62 -9.76 -17.81
C ILE A 134 4.39 -9.78 -16.30
N GLU A 135 3.59 -8.84 -15.80
CA GLU A 135 3.08 -8.84 -14.43
C GLU A 135 1.67 -9.43 -14.38
N PHE A 136 1.42 -10.32 -13.44
CA PHE A 136 0.16 -11.02 -13.30
C PHE A 136 -0.09 -11.49 -11.86
N ASP A 137 -1.32 -11.82 -11.55
CA ASP A 137 -1.73 -12.56 -10.35
C ASP A 137 -2.62 -13.76 -10.68
N THR A 138 -3.03 -13.87 -11.94
CA THR A 138 -4.01 -14.83 -12.43
C THR A 138 -3.59 -15.37 -13.79
N PHE A 139 -3.91 -16.63 -14.03
CA PHE A 139 -3.82 -17.29 -15.32
C PHE A 139 -5.24 -17.66 -15.79
N THR A 140 -5.60 -17.29 -17.03
CA THR A 140 -6.92 -17.57 -17.59
C THR A 140 -6.84 -18.48 -18.83
N TYR A 141 -7.64 -19.54 -18.81
CA TYR A 141 -7.81 -20.48 -19.90
C TYR A 141 -9.27 -20.89 -20.06
N ASN A 142 -9.80 -20.83 -21.28
CA ASN A 142 -11.19 -21.19 -21.59
C ASN A 142 -12.22 -20.54 -20.62
N ASN A 143 -12.07 -19.24 -20.35
CA ASN A 143 -12.90 -18.46 -19.43
C ASN A 143 -12.88 -18.95 -17.97
N LYS A 144 -11.92 -19.78 -17.60
CA LYS A 144 -11.65 -20.16 -16.22
C LYS A 144 -10.38 -19.48 -15.76
N SER A 145 -10.46 -18.76 -14.64
CA SER A 145 -9.33 -18.04 -14.05
C SER A 145 -8.80 -18.80 -12.85
N PHE A 146 -7.46 -18.91 -12.77
CA PHE A 146 -6.71 -19.53 -11.67
C PHE A 146 -5.81 -18.47 -11.06
N TRP A 147 -6.00 -18.18 -9.78
CA TRP A 147 -5.09 -17.27 -9.11
C TRP A 147 -3.74 -17.96 -8.88
N ILE A 148 -2.67 -17.23 -9.15
CA ILE A 148 -1.28 -17.68 -8.99
C ILE A 148 -0.70 -17.13 -7.69
N SER A 149 -0.89 -15.84 -7.47
CA SER A 149 -0.48 -15.15 -6.24
C SER A 149 -1.47 -14.07 -5.87
N LYS A 150 -1.42 -13.63 -4.63
CA LYS A 150 -2.21 -12.49 -4.15
C LYS A 150 -1.50 -11.87 -2.95
N LYS A 151 -1.88 -10.64 -2.58
CA LYS A 151 -1.43 -10.04 -1.34
C LYS A 151 -1.76 -10.96 -0.16
N TYR A 152 -0.78 -11.23 0.71
CA TYR A 152 -1.04 -11.94 1.95
C TYR A 152 -1.93 -11.10 2.87
N ILE A 153 -3.02 -11.68 3.31
CA ILE A 153 -3.93 -11.09 4.30
C ILE A 153 -4.11 -12.11 5.41
N ILE A 154 -3.90 -11.69 6.65
CA ILE A 154 -4.14 -12.57 7.81
C ILE A 154 -5.61 -12.99 7.79
N PRO A 155 -5.90 -14.29 7.84
CA PRO A 155 -7.28 -14.76 7.99
C PRO A 155 -7.86 -14.22 9.30
N VAL A 156 -8.78 -13.26 9.20
CA VAL A 156 -9.51 -12.78 10.38
C VAL A 156 -10.33 -13.95 10.91
N LYS A 157 -9.98 -14.49 12.07
CA LYS A 157 -10.89 -15.37 12.79
C LYS A 157 -12.14 -14.54 13.06
N SER A 158 -13.23 -14.87 12.39
CA SER A 158 -14.53 -14.25 12.67
C SER A 158 -14.86 -14.65 14.12
N TYR A 159 -14.61 -13.73 15.05
CA TYR A 159 -15.19 -13.91 16.38
C TYR A 159 -16.70 -13.90 16.18
N PRO A 160 -17.42 -14.92 16.64
CA PRO A 160 -18.87 -14.88 16.62
C PRO A 160 -19.27 -13.62 17.41
N VAL A 161 -19.83 -12.65 16.71
CA VAL A 161 -20.48 -11.53 17.36
C VAL A 161 -21.52 -12.15 18.28
N SER A 162 -21.31 -12.02 19.59
CA SER A 162 -22.21 -12.52 20.60
C SER A 162 -23.64 -12.16 20.17
N ASN A 163 -24.52 -13.14 20.15
CA ASN A 163 -25.93 -13.03 19.81
C ASN A 163 -26.61 -11.98 20.68
N GLN A 164 -26.43 -10.70 20.39
CA GLN A 164 -27.41 -9.70 20.71
C GLN A 164 -28.42 -9.70 19.58
N SER A 165 -29.58 -10.23 19.87
CA SER A 165 -30.77 -10.26 19.03
C SER A 165 -31.10 -8.86 18.52
N GLY A 166 -30.53 -8.47 17.38
CA GLY A 166 -30.78 -7.21 16.72
C GLY A 166 -30.63 -7.40 15.22
N ARG A 167 -31.69 -7.18 14.46
CA ARG A 167 -31.70 -7.10 13.02
C ARG A 167 -30.41 -6.43 12.53
N LYS A 168 -29.61 -7.10 11.68
CA LYS A 168 -28.50 -6.51 10.95
C LYS A 168 -29.03 -5.26 10.24
N ARG A 169 -28.87 -4.10 10.84
CA ARG A 169 -29.13 -2.82 10.14
C ARG A 169 -28.06 -2.70 9.08
N SER A 170 -28.44 -2.76 7.82
CA SER A 170 -27.53 -2.48 6.72
C SER A 170 -26.97 -1.07 6.92
N VAL A 171 -25.65 -0.97 7.07
CA VAL A 171 -24.99 0.32 7.15
C VAL A 171 -25.21 1.03 5.82
N LYS A 172 -25.93 2.14 5.82
CA LYS A 172 -26.15 2.93 4.60
C LYS A 172 -24.80 3.53 4.17
N ARG A 173 -24.30 3.08 3.05
CA ARG A 173 -23.08 3.66 2.45
C ARG A 173 -23.37 5.05 1.92
N PHE A 174 -22.40 5.96 2.03
CA PHE A 174 -22.46 7.26 1.39
C PHE A 174 -22.30 7.07 -0.13
N ASN A 175 -23.39 7.25 -0.89
CA ASN A 175 -23.47 6.95 -2.32
C ASN A 175 -23.68 8.20 -3.19
N ARG A 176 -23.53 9.40 -2.62
CA ARG A 176 -23.78 10.68 -3.30
C ARG A 176 -22.56 11.28 -3.99
N VAL A 177 -21.40 10.72 -3.73
CA VAL A 177 -20.13 11.16 -4.32
C VAL A 177 -20.14 10.91 -5.85
N LEU A 178 -19.52 11.83 -6.57
CA LEU A 178 -19.25 11.68 -8.00
C LEU A 178 -17.79 11.21 -8.18
N ASP A 179 -17.59 10.19 -8.98
CA ASP A 179 -16.26 9.60 -9.22
C ASP A 179 -15.26 10.62 -9.84
N THR A 180 -15.79 11.65 -10.53
CA THR A 180 -14.99 12.74 -11.08
C THR A 180 -14.55 13.75 -10.03
N GLN A 181 -15.23 13.84 -8.89
CA GLN A 181 -15.02 14.90 -7.87
C GLN A 181 -14.24 14.43 -6.65
N PHE A 182 -14.26 13.12 -6.36
CA PHE A 182 -13.56 12.55 -5.23
C PHE A 182 -12.84 11.27 -5.63
N ARG A 183 -11.60 11.15 -5.18
CA ARG A 183 -10.78 9.96 -5.40
C ARG A 183 -10.15 9.53 -4.09
N PHE A 184 -10.15 8.23 -3.85
CA PHE A 184 -9.33 7.65 -2.80
C PHE A 184 -7.85 7.85 -3.12
N HIS A 185 -6.99 7.75 -2.10
CA HIS A 185 -5.57 7.80 -2.32
C HIS A 185 -5.12 6.57 -3.14
N TYR A 186 -4.30 6.81 -4.15
CA TYR A 186 -3.72 5.72 -4.96
C TYR A 186 -2.61 4.99 -4.19
N ASN A 187 -2.39 3.73 -4.53
CA ASN A 187 -1.28 2.97 -3.99
C ASN A 187 0.04 3.43 -4.62
N THR A 188 0.93 4.02 -3.82
CA THR A 188 2.28 4.34 -4.28
C THR A 188 3.05 3.06 -4.60
N THR A 189 3.75 3.04 -5.73
CA THR A 189 4.62 1.94 -6.14
C THR A 189 5.89 1.91 -5.27
N LEU A 190 6.45 0.73 -5.06
CA LEU A 190 7.79 0.61 -4.48
C LEU A 190 8.83 1.05 -5.51
N ILE A 191 9.76 1.95 -5.16
CA ILE A 191 10.79 2.43 -6.10
C ILE A 191 11.65 1.28 -6.65
N LYS A 192 11.86 0.24 -5.87
CA LYS A 192 12.60 -0.97 -6.29
C LYS A 192 11.94 -1.73 -7.45
N LYS A 193 10.63 -1.57 -7.68
CA LYS A 193 9.94 -2.11 -8.87
C LYS A 193 10.22 -1.30 -10.14
N GLU A 194 10.53 -0.03 -9.98
CA GLU A 194 10.75 0.92 -11.07
C GLU A 194 12.06 1.70 -10.82
N PRO A 195 13.23 1.02 -10.70
CA PRO A 195 14.49 1.66 -10.30
C PRO A 195 14.93 2.77 -11.27
N TRP A 196 14.40 2.75 -12.50
CA TRP A 196 14.63 3.76 -13.54
C TRP A 196 13.68 4.97 -13.46
N ALA A 197 12.72 5.00 -12.54
CA ALA A 197 11.63 5.98 -12.53
C ALA A 197 12.10 7.41 -12.29
N ILE A 198 13.17 7.60 -11.51
CA ILE A 198 13.75 8.91 -11.21
C ILE A 198 14.94 9.16 -12.10
N GLN A 199 14.95 10.30 -12.77
CA GLN A 199 16.01 10.72 -13.68
C GLN A 199 16.79 11.92 -13.12
N PRO A 200 18.03 12.18 -13.56
CA PRO A 200 18.90 13.22 -12.98
C PRO A 200 18.27 14.62 -12.93
N ASN A 201 17.53 14.98 -13.98
CA ASN A 201 16.91 16.29 -14.11
C ASN A 201 15.47 16.38 -13.58
N ASP A 202 14.98 15.33 -12.94
CA ASP A 202 13.66 15.38 -12.30
C ASP A 202 13.72 16.29 -11.06
N LEU A 203 12.78 17.21 -10.97
CA LEU A 203 12.52 17.91 -9.72
C LEU A 203 11.75 16.96 -8.81
N ILE A 204 12.31 16.67 -7.64
CA ILE A 204 11.75 15.72 -6.69
C ILE A 204 11.57 16.33 -5.30
N SER A 205 10.63 15.78 -4.56
CA SER A 205 10.56 15.94 -3.11
C SER A 205 10.72 14.59 -2.42
N LEU A 206 11.43 14.59 -1.29
CA LEU A 206 11.48 13.47 -0.36
C LEU A 206 10.76 13.87 0.91
N THR A 207 9.85 13.04 1.37
CA THR A 207 9.13 13.25 2.62
C THR A 207 9.21 12.01 3.49
N SER A 208 9.17 12.21 4.81
CA SER A 208 9.08 11.10 5.76
C SER A 208 7.79 10.30 5.52
N LYS A 209 7.91 8.98 5.43
CA LYS A 209 6.74 8.12 5.38
C LYS A 209 6.24 7.86 6.79
N ILE A 210 5.06 8.34 7.08
CA ILE A 210 4.42 8.24 8.39
C ILE A 210 3.61 6.95 8.47
N HIS A 211 3.81 6.19 9.55
CA HIS A 211 3.05 4.98 9.85
C HIS A 211 1.86 5.30 10.75
N GLY A 212 0.70 5.48 10.15
CA GLY A 212 -0.52 5.90 10.82
C GLY A 212 -1.77 5.23 10.25
N ALA A 213 -2.91 5.88 10.45
CA ALA A 213 -4.16 5.52 9.79
C ALA A 213 -4.45 6.51 8.67
N SER A 214 -4.49 6.03 7.43
CA SER A 214 -4.76 6.87 6.26
C SER A 214 -6.13 7.52 6.35
N SER A 215 -6.21 8.79 6.05
CA SER A 215 -7.41 9.61 6.15
C SER A 215 -7.54 10.58 4.98
N ILE A 216 -8.79 10.83 4.58
CA ILE A 216 -9.12 11.73 3.47
C ILE A 216 -10.24 12.65 3.95
N PHE A 217 -10.09 13.95 3.70
CA PHE A 217 -11.06 14.97 4.04
C PHE A 217 -11.36 15.80 2.82
N ALA A 218 -12.63 16.00 2.47
CA ALA A 218 -12.97 16.69 1.24
C ALA A 218 -14.20 17.59 1.38
N TYR A 219 -14.23 18.67 0.59
CA TYR A 219 -15.41 19.51 0.39
C TYR A 219 -15.66 19.64 -1.11
N VAL A 220 -16.39 18.69 -1.66
CA VAL A 220 -16.51 18.44 -3.08
C VAL A 220 -17.97 18.37 -3.54
N LEU A 221 -18.19 18.43 -4.86
CA LEU A 221 -19.51 18.28 -5.44
C LEU A 221 -20.04 16.86 -5.23
N CYS A 222 -21.24 16.80 -4.67
CA CYS A 222 -21.99 15.57 -4.44
C CYS A 222 -23.41 15.72 -4.97
N ARG A 223 -24.06 14.59 -5.26
CA ARG A 223 -25.51 14.59 -5.55
C ARG A 223 -26.27 15.09 -4.30
N LYS A 224 -27.24 15.97 -4.50
CA LYS A 224 -28.08 16.47 -3.39
C LYS A 224 -28.83 15.29 -2.73
N PRO A 225 -28.95 15.26 -1.38
CA PRO A 225 -29.81 14.27 -0.72
C PRO A 225 -31.27 14.43 -1.22
N LEU A 226 -31.90 13.31 -1.54
CA LEU A 226 -33.32 13.31 -1.93
C LEU A 226 -34.21 13.67 -0.74
N THR A 227 -34.98 14.74 -0.85
CA THR A 227 -36.05 15.05 0.10
C THR A 227 -37.24 14.10 -0.13
N ILE A 228 -38.16 14.07 0.83
CA ILE A 228 -39.41 13.27 0.68
C ILE A 228 -40.19 13.74 -0.55
N LEU A 229 -40.26 15.05 -0.80
CA LEU A 229 -40.90 15.63 -1.97
C LEU A 229 -40.22 15.23 -3.28
N ASP A 230 -38.90 15.20 -3.32
CA ASP A 230 -38.14 14.71 -4.48
C ASP A 230 -38.45 13.25 -4.78
N ARG A 231 -38.60 12.42 -3.74
CA ARG A 231 -38.97 10.98 -3.91
C ARG A 231 -40.37 10.82 -4.47
N ILE A 232 -41.34 11.57 -3.94
CA ILE A 232 -42.71 11.57 -4.41
C ILE A 232 -42.78 12.05 -5.86
N SER A 233 -42.12 13.16 -6.19
CA SER A 233 -42.05 13.71 -7.53
C SER A 233 -41.42 12.73 -8.51
N ASN A 234 -40.34 12.04 -8.15
CA ASN A 234 -39.71 11.02 -8.99
C ASN A 234 -40.64 9.83 -9.25
N ILE A 235 -41.45 9.44 -8.26
CA ILE A 235 -42.44 8.35 -8.42
C ILE A 235 -43.55 8.79 -9.37
N LEU A 236 -44.09 10.01 -9.18
CA LEU A 236 -45.21 10.51 -9.97
C LEU A 236 -44.85 10.84 -11.44
N THR A 237 -43.64 11.34 -11.66
CA THR A 237 -43.18 11.80 -12.99
C THR A 237 -42.40 10.77 -13.76
N GLY A 238 -41.96 9.67 -13.12
CA GLY A 238 -41.06 8.68 -13.71
C GLY A 238 -39.65 9.24 -14.04
N LYS A 239 -39.38 10.50 -13.69
CA LYS A 239 -38.11 11.20 -13.97
C LYS A 239 -37.28 11.34 -12.72
N LYS A 240 -35.99 11.01 -12.80
CA LYS A 240 -35.01 11.16 -11.71
C LYS A 240 -34.44 12.60 -11.65
N TRP A 241 -35.31 13.61 -11.61
CA TRP A 241 -34.93 15.03 -11.65
C TRP A 241 -33.94 15.45 -10.56
N SER A 242 -34.04 14.83 -9.39
CA SER A 242 -33.22 15.15 -8.23
C SER A 242 -31.81 14.57 -8.29
N GLU A 243 -31.57 13.56 -9.14
CA GLU A 243 -30.24 12.94 -9.27
C GLU A 243 -29.23 13.88 -9.94
N ASN A 244 -29.69 14.88 -10.70
CA ASN A 244 -28.84 15.86 -11.39
C ASN A 244 -28.56 17.13 -10.60
N LYS A 245 -29.13 17.27 -9.40
CA LYS A 245 -28.86 18.44 -8.55
C LYS A 245 -27.57 18.20 -7.74
N LEU A 246 -26.56 19.03 -7.98
CA LEU A 246 -25.27 18.95 -7.30
C LEU A 246 -25.18 20.01 -6.19
N ILE A 247 -24.54 19.64 -5.10
CA ILE A 247 -24.19 20.53 -3.99
C ILE A 247 -22.76 20.22 -3.53
N TYR A 248 -22.07 21.23 -3.02
CA TYR A 248 -20.85 20.97 -2.27
C TYR A 248 -21.22 20.39 -0.92
N ASP A 249 -20.57 19.27 -0.55
CA ASP A 249 -20.77 18.61 0.74
C ASP A 249 -19.45 18.16 1.32
N TYR A 250 -19.37 18.13 2.65
CA TYR A 250 -18.20 17.65 3.38
C TYR A 250 -18.26 16.13 3.50
N LEU A 251 -17.11 15.50 3.30
CA LEU A 251 -16.94 14.08 3.56
C LEU A 251 -15.58 13.79 4.16
N TYR A 252 -15.49 12.70 4.89
CA TYR A 252 -14.24 12.14 5.34
C TYR A 252 -14.24 10.62 5.16
N ALA A 253 -13.06 10.05 4.95
CA ALA A 253 -12.90 8.65 4.62
C ALA A 253 -11.64 8.07 5.27
N SER A 254 -11.64 6.77 5.48
CA SER A 254 -10.42 5.98 5.60
C SER A 254 -9.81 5.77 4.22
N ARG A 255 -8.81 4.92 4.11
CA ARG A 255 -8.14 4.60 2.84
C ARG A 255 -9.11 4.17 1.71
N SER A 256 -10.18 3.46 2.05
CA SER A 256 -11.08 2.84 1.08
C SER A 256 -12.58 3.03 1.37
N VAL A 257 -12.94 3.64 2.51
CA VAL A 257 -14.33 3.75 2.96
C VAL A 257 -14.68 5.16 3.38
N ILE A 258 -15.71 5.75 2.76
CA ILE A 258 -16.27 7.03 3.20
C ILE A 258 -17.07 6.79 4.49
N LYS A 259 -16.72 7.52 5.56
CA LYS A 259 -17.23 7.35 6.94
C LYS A 259 -18.16 8.47 7.36
N ASN A 260 -18.78 9.22 6.65
CA ASN A 260 -19.50 10.44 6.98
C ASN A 260 -20.55 10.28 8.09
N ALA A 261 -20.27 10.76 9.29
CA ALA A 261 -21.14 10.67 10.47
C ALA A 261 -22.49 11.39 10.30
N ASN A 262 -22.54 12.45 9.51
CA ASN A 262 -23.80 13.19 9.26
C ASN A 262 -24.80 12.37 8.43
N TYR A 263 -24.31 11.33 7.74
CA TYR A 263 -25.13 10.47 6.90
C TYR A 263 -25.61 9.21 7.60
N ASN A 264 -24.84 8.76 8.58
CA ASN A 264 -25.17 7.61 9.41
C ASN A 264 -24.93 7.98 10.88
N PRO A 265 -25.97 8.14 11.72
CA PRO A 265 -25.81 8.51 13.12
C PRO A 265 -25.07 7.45 13.95
N ASN A 266 -24.91 6.23 13.43
CA ASN A 266 -24.04 5.20 13.98
C ASN A 266 -23.05 4.76 12.87
N PRO A 267 -22.02 5.56 12.57
CA PRO A 267 -21.00 5.15 11.62
C PRO A 267 -20.37 3.85 12.10
N ASN A 268 -20.05 2.95 11.17
CA ASN A 268 -19.25 1.80 11.50
C ASN A 268 -17.91 2.33 12.04
N PRO A 269 -17.58 2.12 13.31
CA PRO A 269 -16.36 2.66 13.91
C PRO A 269 -15.09 2.06 13.31
N GLY A 270 -15.23 1.04 12.48
CA GLY A 270 -14.12 0.36 11.84
C GLY A 270 -13.30 -0.45 12.85
N TYR A 271 -12.04 -0.70 12.48
CA TYR A 271 -11.10 -1.51 13.23
C TYR A 271 -10.92 -1.06 14.70
N TYR A 272 -10.85 0.23 14.93
CA TYR A 272 -10.58 0.78 16.28
C TYR A 272 -11.77 0.73 17.25
N GLY A 273 -12.97 0.38 16.79
CA GLY A 273 -14.19 0.47 17.60
C GLY A 273 -14.64 1.91 17.89
N ILE A 274 -13.88 2.93 17.47
CA ILE A 274 -14.13 4.36 17.64
C ILE A 274 -13.82 5.07 16.32
N ASP A 275 -14.58 6.12 15.98
CA ASP A 275 -14.39 6.89 14.74
C ASP A 275 -13.26 7.93 14.87
N ILE A 276 -12.00 7.50 14.79
CA ILE A 276 -10.83 8.39 14.83
C ILE A 276 -10.80 9.35 13.63
N TRP A 277 -11.39 8.97 12.49
CA TRP A 277 -11.47 9.82 11.29
C TRP A 277 -12.42 11.00 11.52
N GLY A 278 -13.51 10.79 12.26
CA GLY A 278 -14.41 11.84 12.67
C GLY A 278 -13.73 12.85 13.59
N GLU A 279 -12.88 12.39 14.52
CA GLU A 279 -12.10 13.28 15.39
C GLU A 279 -11.09 14.10 14.56
N ALA A 280 -10.34 13.46 13.66
CA ALA A 280 -9.42 14.16 12.76
C ALA A 280 -10.15 15.13 11.80
N ASN A 281 -11.38 14.79 11.37
CA ASN A 281 -12.20 15.68 10.55
C ASN A 281 -12.56 16.98 11.26
N LYS A 282 -12.75 16.98 12.59
CA LYS A 282 -12.99 18.21 13.35
C LYS A 282 -11.83 19.20 13.24
N VAL A 283 -10.58 18.67 13.13
CA VAL A 283 -9.36 19.46 12.98
C VAL A 283 -9.26 20.05 11.57
N ILE A 284 -9.53 19.25 10.53
CA ILE A 284 -9.28 19.63 9.13
C ILE A 284 -10.45 20.39 8.50
N LYS A 285 -11.68 20.03 8.83
CA LYS A 285 -12.90 20.59 8.21
C LYS A 285 -12.96 22.11 8.12
N PRO A 286 -12.53 22.90 9.14
CA PRO A 286 -12.57 24.37 9.09
C PRO A 286 -11.76 24.99 7.94
N PHE A 287 -10.77 24.27 7.42
CA PHE A 287 -9.84 24.76 6.39
C PHE A 287 -10.19 24.28 4.98
N LEU A 288 -11.20 23.40 4.84
CA LEU A 288 -11.61 22.89 3.54
C LEU A 288 -12.36 23.95 2.74
N THR A 289 -11.90 24.22 1.53
CA THR A 289 -12.56 25.06 0.53
C THR A 289 -13.24 24.21 -0.55
N LYS A 290 -14.18 24.79 -1.30
CA LYS A 290 -14.90 24.09 -2.38
C LYS A 290 -13.94 23.47 -3.39
N GLY A 291 -14.10 22.19 -3.67
CA GLY A 291 -13.23 21.42 -4.58
C GLY A 291 -11.98 20.83 -3.93
N MET A 292 -11.67 21.16 -2.68
CA MET A 292 -10.47 20.70 -2.00
C MET A 292 -10.64 19.30 -1.42
N THR A 293 -9.58 18.50 -1.57
CA THR A 293 -9.41 17.21 -0.89
C THR A 293 -8.03 17.17 -0.24
N ILE A 294 -7.99 16.82 1.04
CA ILE A 294 -6.78 16.70 1.85
C ILE A 294 -6.58 15.23 2.22
N TYR A 295 -5.37 14.73 2.00
CA TYR A 295 -4.94 13.41 2.38
C TYR A 295 -3.92 13.52 3.51
N ALA A 296 -4.14 12.75 4.58
CA ALA A 296 -3.31 12.83 5.78
C ALA A 296 -3.18 11.46 6.45
N GLU A 297 -2.21 11.33 7.35
CA GLU A 297 -2.09 10.22 8.28
C GLU A 297 -2.50 10.69 9.70
N ILE A 298 -3.32 9.88 10.36
CA ILE A 298 -3.66 10.07 11.78
C ILE A 298 -2.70 9.18 12.58
N VAL A 299 -2.01 9.79 13.54
CA VAL A 299 -0.99 9.10 14.35
C VAL A 299 -1.21 9.37 15.85
N GLY A 300 -0.55 8.58 16.70
CA GLY A 300 -0.65 8.68 18.15
C GLY A 300 -1.60 7.66 18.76
N TYR A 301 -2.57 8.12 19.53
CA TYR A 301 -3.49 7.27 20.30
C TYR A 301 -4.94 7.45 19.88
N THR A 302 -5.73 6.43 20.09
CA THR A 302 -7.20 6.45 19.99
C THR A 302 -7.82 7.08 21.25
N PRO A 303 -9.09 7.50 21.23
CA PRO A 303 -9.76 8.05 22.44
C PRO A 303 -9.79 7.11 23.66
N ASP A 304 -9.72 5.79 23.44
CA ASP A 304 -9.63 4.79 24.51
C ASP A 304 -8.18 4.44 24.94
N GLY A 305 -7.20 5.24 24.49
CA GLY A 305 -5.81 5.16 24.92
C GLY A 305 -4.96 4.08 24.25
N LYS A 306 -5.46 3.40 23.21
CA LYS A 306 -4.68 2.45 22.44
C LYS A 306 -3.87 3.16 21.37
N TYR A 307 -2.75 2.57 20.98
CA TYR A 307 -2.01 3.05 19.81
C TYR A 307 -2.84 2.98 18.53
N ILE A 308 -2.76 4.03 17.69
CA ILE A 308 -3.26 3.97 16.31
C ILE A 308 -2.42 2.99 15.50
N GLN A 309 -1.09 3.07 15.61
CA GLN A 309 -0.16 2.05 15.14
C GLN A 309 0.74 1.61 16.29
N LYS A 310 0.83 0.32 16.55
CA LYS A 310 1.51 -0.24 17.71
C LYS A 310 2.91 0.32 17.90
N ASN A 311 3.16 0.94 19.06
CA ASN A 311 4.42 1.55 19.47
C ASN A 311 4.86 2.80 18.68
N TYR A 312 4.04 3.33 17.75
CA TYR A 312 4.30 4.58 17.03
C TYR A 312 3.53 5.73 17.66
N ASP A 313 4.12 6.37 18.68
CA ASP A 313 3.47 7.45 19.45
C ASP A 313 3.59 8.83 18.78
N TYR A 314 4.57 9.07 17.94
CA TYR A 314 4.87 10.35 17.30
C TYR A 314 4.91 11.53 18.29
N GLY A 315 5.41 11.28 19.51
CA GLY A 315 5.45 12.27 20.58
C GLY A 315 4.08 12.62 21.16
N CYS A 316 3.07 11.78 20.94
CA CYS A 316 1.77 11.86 21.59
C CYS A 316 1.80 11.14 22.94
N VAL A 317 0.81 11.47 23.79
CA VAL A 317 0.54 10.78 25.06
C VAL A 317 -0.87 10.21 25.07
N PRO A 318 -1.14 9.11 25.79
CA PRO A 318 -2.48 8.58 25.92
C PRO A 318 -3.46 9.62 26.49
N PRO A 319 -4.74 9.58 26.12
CA PRO A 319 -5.77 10.42 26.71
C PRO A 319 -5.93 10.17 28.22
N GLU A 320 -6.13 11.22 28.97
CA GLU A 320 -6.43 11.18 30.40
C GLU A 320 -7.76 11.88 30.64
N ASN A 321 -8.50 11.47 31.66
CA ASN A 321 -9.78 12.10 32.11
C ASN A 321 -10.84 12.26 31.00
N ASN A 322 -10.86 11.35 30.00
CA ASN A 322 -11.73 11.43 28.82
C ASN A 322 -11.49 12.66 27.93
N GLU A 323 -10.36 13.33 28.06
CA GLU A 323 -9.95 14.42 27.17
C GLU A 323 -9.17 13.84 25.99
N TYR A 324 -9.64 14.09 24.77
CA TYR A 324 -8.98 13.68 23.53
C TYR A 324 -8.69 14.90 22.68
N VAL A 325 -7.43 15.33 22.67
CA VAL A 325 -6.97 16.61 22.13
C VAL A 325 -5.98 16.40 21.01
N SER A 326 -6.20 17.09 19.87
CA SER A 326 -5.23 17.14 18.76
C SER A 326 -3.92 17.75 19.22
N GLU A 327 -2.82 17.29 18.65
CA GLU A 327 -1.41 17.61 18.92
C GLU A 327 -0.91 17.15 20.32
N LYS A 328 -1.81 16.68 21.20
CA LYS A 328 -1.46 16.05 22.48
C LYS A 328 -1.63 14.53 22.41
N ASN A 329 -2.82 14.05 22.06
CA ASN A 329 -3.16 12.64 22.07
C ASN A 329 -3.08 12.00 20.68
N PHE A 330 -3.39 12.77 19.65
CA PHE A 330 -3.26 12.38 18.26
C PHE A 330 -2.78 13.55 17.41
N LYS A 331 -2.24 13.26 16.25
CA LYS A 331 -1.78 14.25 15.27
C LYS A 331 -2.31 13.90 13.89
N VAL A 332 -2.59 14.94 13.09
CA VAL A 332 -2.97 14.78 11.68
C VAL A 332 -1.85 15.34 10.83
N ARG A 333 -1.19 14.47 10.05
CA ARG A 333 -0.04 14.80 9.21
C ARG A 333 -0.46 14.84 7.75
N VAL A 334 -0.55 16.06 7.20
CA VAL A 334 -0.96 16.26 5.81
C VAL A 334 0.19 15.94 4.86
N TYR A 335 -0.05 15.06 3.88
CA TYR A 335 0.98 14.71 2.90
C TYR A 335 0.59 15.04 1.44
N ARG A 336 -0.70 15.29 1.18
CA ARG A 336 -1.18 15.57 -0.18
C ARG A 336 -2.42 16.44 -0.14
N ILE A 337 -2.52 17.40 -1.05
CA ILE A 337 -3.70 18.24 -1.25
C ILE A 337 -4.02 18.25 -2.73
N THR A 338 -5.30 18.12 -3.07
CA THR A 338 -5.78 18.29 -4.44
C THR A 338 -6.95 19.28 -4.47
N TYR A 339 -7.11 19.93 -5.62
CA TYR A 339 -8.25 20.77 -5.92
C TYR A 339 -8.92 20.25 -7.20
N THR A 340 -10.21 19.95 -7.12
CA THR A 340 -10.99 19.47 -8.28
C THR A 340 -12.03 20.55 -8.66
N ASN A 341 -12.00 21.00 -9.89
CA ASN A 341 -12.95 21.97 -10.40
C ASN A 341 -14.33 21.34 -10.68
N ILE A 342 -15.30 22.18 -11.09
CA ILE A 342 -16.67 21.70 -11.37
C ILE A 342 -16.73 20.66 -12.50
N ASP A 343 -15.78 20.71 -13.45
CA ASP A 343 -15.71 19.79 -14.59
C ASP A 343 -15.00 18.47 -14.25
N GLY A 344 -14.51 18.32 -12.99
CA GLY A 344 -13.81 17.12 -12.54
C GLY A 344 -12.32 17.10 -12.88
N ILE A 345 -11.75 18.23 -13.35
CA ILE A 345 -10.31 18.36 -13.57
C ILE A 345 -9.64 18.60 -12.23
N THR A 346 -8.67 17.74 -11.90
CA THR A 346 -7.96 17.78 -10.62
C THR A 346 -6.55 18.35 -10.80
N HIS A 347 -6.23 19.37 -10.00
CA HIS A 347 -4.89 19.90 -9.80
C HIS A 347 -4.33 19.35 -8.50
N GLU A 348 -3.09 18.88 -8.52
CA GLU A 348 -2.38 18.41 -7.33
C GLU A 348 -1.34 19.44 -6.88
N PHE A 349 -1.32 19.73 -5.58
CA PHE A 349 -0.35 20.64 -5.01
C PHE A 349 1.05 19.99 -5.01
N SER A 350 2.07 20.77 -5.33
CA SER A 350 3.46 20.38 -5.09
C SER A 350 3.72 20.19 -3.59
N ALA A 351 4.80 19.52 -3.22
CA ALA A 351 5.18 19.37 -1.82
C ALA A 351 5.33 20.74 -1.13
N ARG A 352 5.92 21.71 -1.82
CA ARG A 352 6.07 23.07 -1.28
C ARG A 352 4.77 23.82 -1.09
N GLU A 353 3.81 23.67 -2.01
CA GLU A 353 2.47 24.22 -1.83
C GLU A 353 1.75 23.59 -0.64
N VAL A 354 1.88 22.26 -0.43
CA VAL A 354 1.34 21.58 0.76
C VAL A 354 1.96 22.14 2.04
N GLN A 355 3.31 22.29 2.09
CA GLN A 355 4.02 22.87 3.24
C GLN A 355 3.52 24.29 3.55
N GLN A 356 3.45 25.15 2.50
CA GLN A 356 3.03 26.53 2.67
C GLN A 356 1.56 26.64 3.08
N TRP A 357 0.69 25.80 2.49
CA TRP A 357 -0.72 25.77 2.83
C TRP A 357 -0.93 25.36 4.29
N CYS A 358 -0.25 24.31 4.74
CA CYS A 358 -0.30 23.84 6.13
C CYS A 358 0.17 24.94 7.09
N LYS A 359 1.32 25.57 6.79
CA LYS A 359 1.86 26.68 7.59
C LYS A 359 0.86 27.83 7.74
N ASN A 360 0.21 28.23 6.64
CA ASN A 360 -0.75 29.33 6.64
C ASN A 360 -2.01 29.02 7.46
N ASN A 361 -2.34 27.74 7.64
CA ASN A 361 -3.54 27.28 8.35
C ASN A 361 -3.21 26.69 9.73
N GLY A 362 -1.97 26.76 10.21
CA GLY A 362 -1.59 26.22 11.51
C GLY A 362 -1.67 24.69 11.58
N LEU A 363 -1.61 24.00 10.42
CA LEU A 363 -1.59 22.55 10.32
C LEU A 363 -0.16 22.06 10.11
N ILE A 364 0.08 20.78 10.41
CA ILE A 364 1.43 20.21 10.31
C ILE A 364 1.47 19.21 9.14
N PRO A 365 2.28 19.45 8.11
CA PRO A 365 2.50 18.49 7.04
C PRO A 365 3.42 17.36 7.51
N VAL A 366 3.58 16.33 6.68
CA VAL A 366 4.68 15.36 6.82
C VAL A 366 6.02 16.09 6.66
N THR A 367 7.06 15.60 7.32
CA THR A 367 8.40 16.20 7.29
C THR A 367 8.98 16.14 5.89
N GLU A 368 9.29 17.31 5.30
CA GLU A 368 10.08 17.41 4.07
C GLU A 368 11.55 17.14 4.41
N LEU A 369 12.15 16.19 3.71
CA LEU A 369 13.54 15.78 3.89
C LEU A 369 14.44 16.38 2.80
N TYR A 370 13.91 16.53 1.60
CA TYR A 370 14.61 17.14 0.46
C TYR A 370 13.61 17.70 -0.55
N TYR A 371 14.02 18.78 -1.24
CA TYR A 371 13.34 19.33 -2.40
C TYR A 371 14.37 19.94 -3.35
N GLY A 372 14.48 19.41 -4.55
CA GLY A 372 15.45 19.86 -5.56
C GLY A 372 15.55 18.90 -6.73
N PHE A 373 16.50 19.16 -7.65
CA PHE A 373 16.77 18.19 -8.71
C PHE A 373 17.43 16.94 -8.16
N ALA A 374 17.05 15.78 -8.69
CA ALA A 374 17.53 14.50 -8.18
C ALA A 374 19.07 14.38 -8.24
N LYS A 375 19.70 14.89 -9.30
CA LYS A 375 21.17 14.91 -9.44
C LYS A 375 21.88 15.75 -8.37
N ASP A 376 21.21 16.77 -7.83
CA ASP A 376 21.83 17.69 -6.85
C ASP A 376 21.86 17.08 -5.45
N LEU A 377 21.06 16.04 -5.20
CA LEU A 377 21.08 15.31 -3.94
C LEU A 377 22.38 14.51 -3.77
N TYR A 378 22.84 13.88 -4.84
CA TYR A 378 24.10 13.11 -4.87
C TYR A 378 24.94 13.50 -6.08
N PRO A 379 25.59 14.67 -6.05
CA PRO A 379 26.30 15.23 -7.20
C PRO A 379 27.54 14.42 -7.62
N ASP A 380 28.01 13.52 -6.79
CA ASP A 380 29.11 12.61 -7.07
C ASP A 380 28.72 11.36 -7.86
N ILE A 381 27.42 11.08 -8.06
CA ILE A 381 26.98 9.98 -8.93
C ILE A 381 27.13 10.39 -10.41
N PRO A 382 27.97 9.71 -11.20
CA PRO A 382 28.12 10.02 -12.61
C PRO A 382 26.80 9.84 -13.36
N ILE A 383 26.44 10.81 -14.21
CA ILE A 383 25.22 10.75 -15.04
C ILE A 383 25.51 9.84 -16.24
N ASN A 384 25.11 8.58 -16.10
CA ASN A 384 25.21 7.53 -17.11
C ASN A 384 23.98 6.62 -17.04
N GLU A 385 23.97 5.53 -17.78
CA GLU A 385 22.84 4.57 -17.83
C GLU A 385 22.48 3.97 -16.46
N ASP A 386 23.47 3.81 -15.57
CA ASP A 386 23.28 3.25 -14.22
C ASP A 386 22.88 4.28 -13.18
N TRP A 387 22.81 5.56 -13.53
CA TRP A 387 22.61 6.65 -12.56
C TRP A 387 21.39 6.41 -11.68
N ALA A 388 20.26 6.06 -12.28
CA ALA A 388 19.00 5.87 -11.55
C ALA A 388 19.09 4.74 -10.51
N THR A 389 19.75 3.64 -10.86
CA THR A 389 19.99 2.51 -9.94
C THR A 389 20.89 2.95 -8.78
N LYS A 390 22.02 3.58 -9.07
CA LYS A 390 22.95 4.08 -8.03
C LYS A 390 22.32 5.13 -7.13
N PHE A 391 21.43 5.95 -7.68
CA PHE A 391 20.71 6.98 -6.93
C PHE A 391 19.82 6.36 -5.85
N TRP A 392 18.90 5.45 -6.22
CA TRP A 392 17.99 4.87 -5.23
C TRP A 392 18.71 3.91 -4.27
N GLU A 393 19.72 3.18 -4.71
CA GLU A 393 20.55 2.34 -3.83
C GLU A 393 21.24 3.15 -2.74
N ARG A 394 21.79 4.31 -3.11
CA ARG A 394 22.39 5.21 -2.14
C ARG A 394 21.34 5.79 -1.20
N LEU A 395 20.21 6.21 -1.75
CA LEU A 395 19.08 6.72 -0.99
C LEU A 395 18.56 5.70 0.03
N ALA A 396 18.50 4.41 -0.34
CA ALA A 396 18.05 3.32 0.52
C ALA A 396 18.91 3.11 1.78
N ASN A 397 20.14 3.62 1.78
CA ASN A 397 21.10 3.49 2.88
C ASN A 397 21.45 4.84 3.53
N ASP A 398 20.82 5.94 3.08
CA ASP A 398 21.18 7.27 3.55
C ASP A 398 20.56 7.57 4.94
N LYS A 399 21.41 7.58 5.96
CA LYS A 399 21.01 7.85 7.33
C LYS A 399 20.49 9.27 7.56
N ASN A 400 20.83 10.23 6.67
CA ASN A 400 20.30 11.59 6.74
C ASN A 400 18.78 11.61 6.51
N PHE A 401 18.24 10.58 5.84
CA PHE A 401 16.81 10.38 5.64
C PHE A 401 16.24 9.28 6.54
N TYR A 402 16.94 8.95 7.62
CA TYR A 402 16.56 7.94 8.61
C TYR A 402 16.42 6.52 8.03
N MET A 403 17.03 6.25 6.88
CA MET A 403 17.03 4.90 6.31
C MET A 403 17.87 3.98 7.20
N GLU A 404 17.28 2.81 7.51
CA GLU A 404 17.83 1.82 8.46
C GLU A 404 18.15 2.38 9.87
N CYS A 405 17.44 3.46 10.24
CA CYS A 405 17.50 4.08 11.58
C CYS A 405 16.12 4.03 12.25
N ASN A 406 16.10 4.28 13.55
CA ASN A 406 14.86 4.49 14.27
C ASN A 406 14.27 5.88 14.00
N SER A 407 12.94 5.99 14.11
CA SER A 407 12.21 7.24 13.88
C SER A 407 12.46 8.25 15.00
N PRO A 408 13.02 9.42 14.69
CA PRO A 408 13.19 10.48 15.69
C PRO A 408 11.84 11.03 16.18
N GLU A 409 10.79 11.00 15.35
CA GLU A 409 9.45 11.43 15.70
C GLU A 409 8.78 10.51 16.75
N CYS A 410 9.31 9.28 16.90
CA CYS A 410 8.91 8.31 17.92
C CYS A 410 10.01 8.11 18.99
N ASN A 411 10.79 9.15 19.28
CA ASN A 411 11.88 9.12 20.29
C ASN A 411 12.88 7.99 20.05
N ASN A 412 13.15 7.63 18.81
CA ASN A 412 14.06 6.54 18.39
C ASN A 412 13.72 5.15 18.98
N LYS A 413 12.45 4.90 19.33
CA LYS A 413 12.02 3.61 19.91
C LYS A 413 11.65 2.56 18.88
N VAL A 414 11.25 2.97 17.68
CA VAL A 414 10.75 2.10 16.60
C VAL A 414 11.44 2.43 15.29
N PRO A 415 11.55 1.46 14.36
CA PRO A 415 12.13 1.72 13.04
C PRO A 415 11.39 2.81 12.28
N HIS A 416 12.12 3.68 11.59
CA HIS A 416 11.53 4.61 10.63
C HIS A 416 10.88 3.79 9.49
N GLU A 417 9.64 4.14 9.09
CA GLU A 417 8.97 3.35 8.05
C GLU A 417 9.68 3.47 6.70
N GLY A 418 10.24 4.64 6.40
CA GLY A 418 10.90 4.95 5.15
C GLY A 418 10.52 6.32 4.63
N ILE A 419 10.64 6.50 3.33
CA ILE A 419 10.40 7.78 2.66
C ILE A 419 9.43 7.62 1.49
N VAL A 420 8.82 8.74 1.10
CA VAL A 420 8.09 8.88 -0.16
C VAL A 420 8.86 9.83 -1.07
N ILE A 421 9.12 9.39 -2.29
CA ILE A 421 9.75 10.15 -3.37
C ILE A 421 8.65 10.58 -4.30
N LYS A 422 8.49 11.89 -4.55
CA LYS A 422 7.48 12.42 -5.48
C LYS A 422 8.20 13.19 -6.59
N LYS A 423 7.81 12.96 -7.85
CA LYS A 423 8.18 13.86 -8.95
C LYS A 423 7.24 15.04 -8.91
N GLU A 424 7.83 16.24 -8.87
CA GLU A 424 7.10 17.50 -8.84
C GLU A 424 6.80 17.95 -10.28
N ASP A 425 6.05 17.11 -11.00
CA ASP A 425 5.58 17.36 -12.36
C ASP A 425 4.04 17.43 -12.40
N MET A 426 3.48 17.74 -13.55
CA MET A 426 2.02 17.87 -13.74
C MET A 426 1.26 16.55 -13.52
N HIS A 427 1.93 15.40 -13.51
CA HIS A 427 1.32 14.07 -13.40
C HIS A 427 1.40 13.46 -12.01
N ALA A 428 2.02 14.14 -11.06
CA ALA A 428 2.07 13.81 -9.64
C ALA A 428 2.31 12.32 -9.35
N ARG A 429 3.45 11.79 -9.81
CA ARG A 429 3.86 10.42 -9.55
C ARG A 429 4.69 10.33 -8.29
N ALA A 430 4.40 9.33 -7.45
CA ALA A 430 5.12 9.11 -6.21
C ALA A 430 5.45 7.64 -6.00
N TRP A 431 6.62 7.40 -5.41
CA TRP A 431 7.12 6.08 -5.02
C TRP A 431 7.41 6.05 -3.53
N LYS A 432 7.34 4.87 -2.95
CA LYS A 432 7.75 4.63 -1.56
C LYS A 432 9.00 3.77 -1.52
N LEU A 433 9.85 4.07 -0.55
CA LEU A 433 10.99 3.26 -0.17
C LEU A 433 10.89 2.97 1.32
N LYS A 434 10.58 1.71 1.66
CA LYS A 434 10.50 1.25 3.04
C LYS A 434 11.87 0.80 3.53
N THR A 435 12.17 1.01 4.81
CA THR A 435 13.38 0.46 5.44
C THR A 435 13.25 -1.05 5.63
N TYR A 436 14.37 -1.76 5.59
CA TYR A 436 14.37 -3.19 5.87
C TYR A 436 13.97 -3.48 7.32
N ALA A 437 14.43 -2.64 8.26
CA ALA A 437 14.07 -2.76 9.67
C ALA A 437 12.56 -2.68 9.90
N PHE A 438 11.87 -1.77 9.19
CA PHE A 438 10.42 -1.67 9.23
C PHE A 438 9.73 -2.88 8.60
N LEU A 439 10.18 -3.32 7.42
CA LEU A 439 9.64 -4.51 6.76
C LEU A 439 9.77 -5.77 7.64
N ASN A 440 10.91 -5.92 8.32
CA ASN A 440 11.12 -7.03 9.26
C ASN A 440 10.17 -6.95 10.46
N LYS A 441 9.93 -5.73 11.00
CA LYS A 441 8.95 -5.53 12.07
C LYS A 441 7.53 -5.89 11.60
N GLU A 442 7.08 -5.39 10.44
CA GLU A 442 5.78 -5.77 9.86
C GLU A 442 5.65 -7.29 9.73
N GLN A 443 6.72 -7.96 9.31
CA GLN A 443 6.73 -9.40 9.14
C GLN A 443 6.56 -10.13 10.46
N LEU A 444 7.28 -9.72 11.51
CA LEU A 444 7.16 -10.31 12.85
C LEU A 444 5.75 -10.11 13.43
N GLU A 445 5.13 -8.98 13.22
CA GLU A 445 3.75 -8.70 13.62
C GLU A 445 2.74 -9.59 12.87
N LEU A 446 2.94 -9.78 11.56
CA LEU A 446 2.14 -10.69 10.74
C LEU A 446 2.29 -12.15 11.21
N ASP A 447 3.51 -12.57 11.57
CA ASP A 447 3.78 -13.93 12.09
C ASP A 447 3.15 -14.14 13.48
N ALA A 448 3.09 -13.09 14.29
CA ALA A 448 2.39 -13.09 15.58
C ALA A 448 0.84 -13.08 15.43
N GLY A 449 0.32 -13.00 14.21
CA GLY A 449 -1.12 -12.90 13.93
C GLY A 449 -1.70 -11.51 14.22
N GLU A 450 -0.86 -10.49 14.32
CA GLU A 450 -1.30 -9.12 14.50
C GLU A 450 -1.78 -8.55 13.16
N LEU A 451 -3.01 -8.04 13.14
CA LEU A 451 -3.62 -7.50 11.92
C LEU A 451 -2.91 -6.22 11.48
N ASN A 452 -2.51 -6.16 10.23
CA ASN A 452 -2.08 -4.90 9.63
C ASN A 452 -3.32 -4.00 9.45
N ILE A 453 -3.31 -2.87 10.13
CA ILE A 453 -4.45 -1.93 10.20
C ILE A 453 -4.70 -1.29 8.84
N GLU A 454 -3.66 -1.04 8.05
CA GLU A 454 -3.78 -0.47 6.69
C GLU A 454 -4.66 -1.32 5.76
N ASP A 455 -4.75 -2.62 6.00
CA ASP A 455 -5.48 -3.55 5.14
C ASP A 455 -6.94 -3.75 5.56
N ASN A 456 -7.28 -3.35 6.79
CA ASN A 456 -8.59 -3.58 7.42
C ASN A 456 -9.36 -2.29 7.75
N ALA A 457 -8.79 -1.11 7.49
CA ALA A 457 -9.39 0.19 7.84
C ALA A 457 -10.34 0.76 6.76
#